data_19513458809f0d70a5b732393f2fdd95
#
_entry.id   19513458809f0d70a5b732393f2fdd95
#
_cell.length_a   1.000
_cell.length_b   1.000
_cell.length_c   1.000
_cell.angle_alpha   90.00
_cell.angle_beta   90.00
_cell.angle_gamma   90.00
#
_symmetry.space_group_name_H-M   'P 1'
#
loop_
_entity.id
_entity.type
_entity.pdbx_description
1 polymer ?
#
loop_
_entity_poly.entity_id
_entity_poly.type
_entity_poly.pdbx_seq_one_letter_code
_entity_poly.pdbx_strand_id
1 'polypeptide(L)'
;MRLSLFILFLAMTSVVVGQKRLSEGSLLFSVVTTKQGLLVGDTLIAQHFFKGAHSRTEISGVAGSSVTLYDSREGIGAILREFGSQKILIPLDTSSWSDKNAWFKASSISYSTDEQKLLGYVCKKAAIKLLDGGQLEIWYTPDVVLDNNDTEFQMGEIPGLVLAYEYITNDMRVIYLARTLNFDPVPIQKFEIPNTGYRVLSYADSKKQF
;
A
#
# COMPACT_ATOMS: atom_id res chain seq x y z
N MET A 1 64.04 -31.30 -2.61
CA MET A 1 62.65 -31.66 -2.42
C MET A 1 61.87 -30.35 -2.18
N ARG A 2 61.23 -29.80 -3.22
CA ARG A 2 60.46 -28.53 -3.13
C ARG A 2 58.98 -28.88 -3.05
N LEU A 3 58.38 -28.60 -1.90
CA LEU A 3 56.94 -28.84 -1.63
C LEU A 3 56.20 -27.59 -2.14
N SER A 4 55.52 -27.69 -3.28
CA SER A 4 54.65 -26.65 -3.82
C SER A 4 53.32 -26.71 -3.13
N LEU A 5 53.04 -25.70 -2.31
CA LEU A 5 51.73 -25.50 -1.63
C LEU A 5 50.74 -24.88 -2.62
N PHE A 6 49.81 -25.65 -3.16
CA PHE A 6 48.71 -25.20 -4.00
C PHE A 6 47.62 -24.65 -3.07
N ILE A 7 47.52 -23.30 -2.94
CA ILE A 7 46.42 -22.64 -2.26
C ILE A 7 45.25 -22.57 -3.23
N LEU A 8 44.26 -23.43 -3.02
CA LEU A 8 43.00 -23.41 -3.73
C LEU A 8 42.13 -22.26 -3.17
N PHE A 9 42.10 -21.11 -3.88
CA PHE A 9 41.24 -19.97 -3.55
C PHE A 9 39.81 -20.30 -4.00
N LEU A 10 38.99 -20.80 -3.05
CA LEU A 10 37.57 -21.04 -3.28
C LEU A 10 36.85 -19.66 -3.31
N ALA A 11 36.66 -19.11 -4.50
CA ALA A 11 35.88 -17.90 -4.69
C ALA A 11 34.41 -18.19 -4.36
N MET A 12 33.97 -17.86 -3.15
CA MET A 12 32.53 -17.78 -2.81
C MET A 12 31.93 -16.62 -3.59
N THR A 13 31.29 -16.92 -4.71
CA THR A 13 30.43 -15.97 -5.43
C THR A 13 29.17 -15.77 -4.60
N SER A 14 29.16 -14.76 -3.76
CA SER A 14 27.93 -14.26 -3.11
C SER A 14 27.04 -13.73 -4.23
N VAL A 15 25.96 -14.41 -4.54
CA VAL A 15 24.89 -13.86 -5.39
C VAL A 15 24.24 -12.74 -4.59
N VAL A 16 24.66 -11.51 -4.83
CA VAL A 16 23.96 -10.33 -4.33
C VAL A 16 22.66 -10.23 -5.12
N VAL A 17 21.57 -10.74 -4.56
CA VAL A 17 20.22 -10.48 -5.07
C VAL A 17 19.96 -9.00 -4.78
N GLY A 18 20.15 -8.16 -5.79
CA GLY A 18 19.86 -6.74 -5.69
C GLY A 18 18.37 -6.53 -5.48
N GLN A 19 18.00 -5.60 -4.59
CA GLN A 19 16.63 -5.16 -4.37
C GLN A 19 16.04 -4.62 -5.68
N LYS A 20 14.87 -5.14 -6.09
CA LYS A 20 14.17 -4.66 -7.29
C LYS A 20 13.45 -3.35 -6.96
N ARG A 21 13.87 -2.28 -7.59
CA ARG A 21 13.18 -0.98 -7.50
C ARG A 21 11.98 -0.97 -8.45
N LEU A 22 10.86 -0.49 -7.95
CA LEU A 22 9.59 -0.48 -8.66
C LEU A 22 9.09 0.96 -8.78
N SER A 23 9.34 1.55 -9.96
CA SER A 23 8.92 2.91 -10.31
C SER A 23 7.52 2.96 -10.93
N GLU A 24 7.05 1.84 -11.48
CA GLU A 24 5.78 1.75 -12.18
C GLU A 24 5.20 0.34 -12.07
N GLY A 25 3.88 0.24 -11.90
CA GLY A 25 3.19 -1.04 -11.80
C GLY A 25 1.85 -0.95 -11.08
N SER A 26 1.31 -2.13 -10.75
CA SER A 26 0.07 -2.22 -9.97
C SER A 26 0.07 -3.38 -8.99
N LEU A 27 -0.69 -3.24 -7.92
CA LEU A 27 -0.87 -4.22 -6.87
C LEU A 27 -2.36 -4.35 -6.54
N LEU A 28 -2.89 -5.57 -6.62
CA LEU A 28 -4.29 -5.86 -6.34
C LEU A 28 -4.41 -6.62 -5.03
N PHE A 29 -5.26 -6.14 -4.13
CA PHE A 29 -5.61 -6.79 -2.87
C PHE A 29 -7.06 -7.25 -2.86
N SER A 30 -7.32 -8.38 -2.22
CA SER A 30 -8.62 -8.66 -1.65
C SER A 30 -8.68 -8.09 -0.23
N VAL A 31 -9.81 -7.48 0.11
CA VAL A 31 -10.03 -6.85 1.42
C VAL A 31 -11.22 -7.52 2.10
N VAL A 32 -10.98 -8.07 3.26
CA VAL A 32 -12.00 -8.79 4.04
C VAL A 32 -12.10 -8.16 5.41
N THR A 33 -13.33 -7.89 5.85
CA THR A 33 -13.60 -7.42 7.21
C THR A 33 -14.24 -8.54 8.02
N THR A 34 -13.71 -8.76 9.21
CA THR A 34 -14.31 -9.70 10.18
C THR A 34 -14.59 -9.00 11.50
N LYS A 35 -15.67 -9.42 12.17
CA LYS A 35 -16.02 -9.01 13.53
C LYS A 35 -16.18 -10.26 14.37
N GLN A 36 -15.40 -10.37 15.45
CA GLN A 36 -15.38 -11.56 16.31
C GLN A 36 -15.15 -12.87 15.51
N GLY A 37 -14.34 -12.80 14.46
CA GLY A 37 -14.03 -13.94 13.58
C GLY A 37 -15.08 -14.27 12.50
N LEU A 38 -16.22 -13.57 12.48
CA LEU A 38 -17.25 -13.73 11.45
C LEU A 38 -17.09 -12.68 10.35
N LEU A 39 -17.27 -13.08 9.09
CA LEU A 39 -17.25 -12.18 7.94
C LEU A 39 -18.33 -11.11 8.08
N VAL A 40 -17.97 -9.85 7.86
CA VAL A 40 -18.88 -8.71 7.88
C VAL A 40 -18.83 -8.01 6.53
N GLY A 41 -19.99 -7.94 5.87
CA GLY A 41 -20.11 -7.34 4.54
C GLY A 41 -19.46 -8.17 3.43
N ASP A 42 -19.27 -7.53 2.28
CA ASP A 42 -18.70 -8.15 1.09
C ASP A 42 -17.16 -8.08 1.10
N THR A 43 -16.53 -8.96 0.33
CA THR A 43 -15.12 -8.83 0.00
C THR A 43 -14.94 -7.65 -0.96
N LEU A 44 -14.13 -6.66 -0.55
CA LEU A 44 -13.78 -5.55 -1.41
C LEU A 44 -12.53 -5.89 -2.22
N ILE A 45 -12.37 -5.19 -3.34
CA ILE A 45 -11.15 -5.19 -4.15
C ILE A 45 -10.48 -3.83 -3.97
N ALA A 46 -9.21 -3.85 -3.59
CA ALA A 46 -8.37 -2.66 -3.56
C ALA A 46 -7.27 -2.81 -4.61
N GLN A 47 -7.21 -1.89 -5.57
CA GLN A 47 -6.20 -1.89 -6.62
C GLN A 47 -5.38 -0.61 -6.54
N HIS A 48 -4.06 -0.78 -6.44
CA HIS A 48 -3.11 0.31 -6.39
C HIS A 48 -2.34 0.36 -7.71
N PHE A 49 -2.23 1.57 -8.28
CA PHE A 49 -1.40 1.88 -9.44
C PHE A 49 -0.40 2.93 -9.02
N PHE A 50 0.82 2.80 -9.51
CA PHE A 50 1.88 3.78 -9.25
C PHE A 50 2.74 3.97 -10.49
N LYS A 51 3.20 5.21 -10.70
CA LYS A 51 4.08 5.63 -11.79
C LYS A 51 4.85 6.87 -11.39
N GLY A 52 6.12 6.70 -11.03
CA GLY A 52 6.94 7.79 -10.52
C GLY A 52 6.29 8.46 -9.30
N ALA A 53 5.99 9.75 -9.39
CA ALA A 53 5.33 10.50 -8.30
C ALA A 53 3.82 10.26 -8.17
N HIS A 54 3.20 9.65 -9.19
CA HIS A 54 1.75 9.46 -9.22
C HIS A 54 1.35 8.17 -8.52
N SER A 55 0.31 8.24 -7.72
CA SER A 55 -0.37 7.09 -7.11
C SER A 55 -1.87 7.15 -7.33
N ARG A 56 -2.48 5.99 -7.48
CA ARG A 56 -3.93 5.81 -7.57
C ARG A 56 -4.33 4.55 -6.80
N THR A 57 -5.24 4.71 -5.86
CA THR A 57 -5.88 3.62 -5.12
C THR A 57 -7.34 3.55 -5.48
N GLU A 58 -7.81 2.40 -5.97
CA GLU A 58 -9.21 2.13 -6.26
C GLU A 58 -9.72 1.11 -5.25
N ILE A 59 -10.77 1.41 -4.50
CA ILE A 59 -11.46 0.46 -3.63
C ILE A 59 -12.88 0.33 -4.13
N SER A 60 -13.30 -0.89 -4.44
CA SER A 60 -14.63 -1.16 -4.97
C SER A 60 -15.30 -2.35 -4.28
N GLY A 61 -16.61 -2.25 -4.15
CA GLY A 61 -17.49 -3.26 -3.62
C GLY A 61 -18.92 -3.05 -4.11
N VAL A 62 -19.85 -3.84 -3.63
CA VAL A 62 -21.26 -3.77 -4.05
C VAL A 62 -21.91 -2.41 -3.73
N ALA A 63 -21.52 -1.79 -2.62
CA ALA A 63 -22.08 -0.51 -2.17
C ALA A 63 -21.60 0.71 -2.96
N GLY A 64 -20.49 0.59 -3.69
CA GLY A 64 -19.92 1.71 -4.46
C GLY A 64 -18.41 1.61 -4.61
N SER A 65 -17.80 2.73 -5.01
CA SER A 65 -16.35 2.81 -5.20
C SER A 65 -15.76 4.10 -4.62
N SER A 66 -14.51 4.00 -4.24
CA SER A 66 -13.68 5.15 -3.87
C SER A 66 -12.35 5.06 -4.61
N VAL A 67 -11.94 6.18 -5.21
CA VAL A 67 -10.65 6.30 -5.89
C VAL A 67 -9.90 7.44 -5.26
N THR A 68 -8.68 7.18 -4.79
CA THR A 68 -7.76 8.21 -4.32
C THR A 68 -6.64 8.39 -5.33
N LEU A 69 -6.42 9.61 -5.78
CA LEU A 69 -5.36 10.01 -6.70
C LEU A 69 -4.44 10.98 -5.97
N TYR A 70 -3.13 10.84 -6.15
CA TYR A 70 -2.16 11.79 -5.59
C TYR A 70 -0.89 11.86 -6.44
N ASP A 71 -0.42 13.08 -6.66
CA ASP A 71 0.90 13.38 -7.20
C ASP A 71 1.76 13.95 -6.07
N SER A 72 2.73 13.18 -5.60
CA SER A 72 3.60 13.55 -4.48
C SER A 72 4.59 14.66 -4.82
N ARG A 73 4.87 14.91 -6.12
CA ARG A 73 5.74 15.98 -6.57
C ARG A 73 5.03 17.33 -6.55
N GLU A 74 3.79 17.35 -7.05
CA GLU A 74 2.98 18.57 -7.11
C GLU A 74 2.23 18.83 -5.79
N GLY A 75 2.07 17.81 -4.95
CA GLY A 75 1.29 17.90 -3.72
C GLY A 75 -0.21 18.04 -3.96
N ILE A 76 -0.71 17.52 -5.09
CA ILE A 76 -2.09 17.65 -5.54
C ILE A 76 -2.72 16.27 -5.70
N GLY A 77 -3.97 16.13 -5.28
CA GLY A 77 -4.72 14.89 -5.43
C GLY A 77 -6.22 15.10 -5.37
N ALA A 78 -6.95 13.99 -5.39
CA ALA A 78 -8.39 13.99 -5.20
C ALA A 78 -8.87 12.62 -4.67
N ILE A 79 -9.97 12.65 -3.91
CA ILE A 79 -10.76 11.45 -3.65
C ILE A 79 -12.03 11.54 -4.49
N LEU A 80 -12.29 10.51 -5.29
CA LEU A 80 -13.52 10.33 -6.04
C LEU A 80 -14.36 9.29 -5.31
N ARG A 81 -15.63 9.58 -5.05
CA ARG A 81 -16.57 8.63 -4.44
C ARG A 81 -17.80 8.50 -5.30
N GLU A 82 -18.20 7.25 -5.57
CA GLU A 82 -19.40 6.95 -6.34
C GLU A 82 -20.29 6.00 -5.55
N PHE A 83 -21.51 6.45 -5.21
CA PHE A 83 -22.52 5.68 -4.47
C PHE A 83 -23.88 5.88 -5.16
N GLY A 84 -24.40 4.83 -5.79
CA GLY A 84 -25.61 4.94 -6.61
C GLY A 84 -25.44 5.99 -7.70
N SER A 85 -26.30 7.02 -7.69
CA SER A 85 -26.22 8.14 -8.63
C SER A 85 -25.31 9.30 -8.19
N GLN A 86 -24.77 9.24 -6.96
CA GLN A 86 -23.95 10.33 -6.44
C GLN A 86 -22.49 10.13 -6.83
N LYS A 87 -21.90 11.20 -7.39
CA LYS A 87 -20.49 11.29 -7.74
C LYS A 87 -19.89 12.50 -7.06
N ILE A 88 -18.94 12.30 -6.16
CA ILE A 88 -18.32 13.32 -5.34
C ILE A 88 -16.83 13.35 -5.61
N LEU A 89 -16.28 14.53 -5.85
CA LEU A 89 -14.85 14.80 -5.95
C LEU A 89 -14.44 15.66 -4.75
N ILE A 90 -13.45 15.20 -4.01
CA ILE A 90 -12.87 15.88 -2.86
C ILE A 90 -11.42 16.21 -3.21
N PRO A 91 -11.10 17.50 -3.52
CA PRO A 91 -9.73 17.89 -3.81
C PRO A 91 -8.82 17.68 -2.58
N LEU A 92 -7.60 17.27 -2.83
CA LEU A 92 -6.54 17.12 -1.83
C LEU A 92 -5.36 18.02 -2.20
N ASP A 93 -4.90 18.76 -1.22
CA ASP A 93 -3.58 19.39 -1.18
C ASP A 93 -2.64 18.60 -0.25
N THR A 94 -1.41 19.03 -0.11
CA THR A 94 -0.42 18.40 0.78
C THR A 94 -0.90 18.31 2.23
N SER A 95 -1.64 19.32 2.72
CA SER A 95 -2.15 19.33 4.10
C SER A 95 -3.26 18.29 4.29
N SER A 96 -4.22 18.27 3.39
CA SER A 96 -5.33 17.30 3.37
C SER A 96 -4.84 15.87 3.17
N TRP A 97 -3.80 15.67 2.34
CA TRP A 97 -3.15 14.38 2.16
C TRP A 97 -2.48 13.91 3.45
N SER A 98 -1.72 14.77 4.11
CA SER A 98 -1.07 14.46 5.39
C SER A 98 -2.10 14.15 6.50
N ASP A 99 -3.18 14.92 6.58
CA ASP A 99 -4.25 14.70 7.54
C ASP A 99 -5.00 13.39 7.28
N LYS A 100 -5.32 13.09 6.01
CA LYS A 100 -5.95 11.83 5.59
C LYS A 100 -5.14 10.61 5.99
N ASN A 101 -3.83 10.68 5.88
CA ASN A 101 -2.91 9.58 6.17
C ASN A 101 -2.35 9.62 7.61
N ALA A 102 -2.79 10.57 8.44
CA ALA A 102 -2.27 10.73 9.82
C ALA A 102 -2.54 9.52 10.72
N TRP A 103 -3.58 8.74 10.45
CA TRP A 103 -3.92 7.54 11.22
C TRP A 103 -2.87 6.42 11.10
N PHE A 104 -2.07 6.40 10.01
CA PHE A 104 -0.95 5.46 9.86
C PHE A 104 0.30 5.82 10.65
N LYS A 105 0.30 6.92 11.38
CA LYS A 105 1.49 7.30 12.16
C LYS A 105 1.78 6.26 13.23
N ALA A 106 2.93 5.61 13.08
CA ALA A 106 3.41 4.63 14.03
C ALA A 106 3.87 5.30 15.32
N SER A 107 3.51 4.70 16.48
CA SER A 107 4.16 5.00 17.75
C SER A 107 5.37 4.10 17.96
N SER A 108 5.33 2.87 17.43
CA SER A 108 6.47 1.94 17.43
C SER A 108 6.30 0.88 16.35
N ILE A 109 7.42 0.40 15.83
CA ILE A 109 7.51 -0.72 14.89
C ILE A 109 8.38 -1.81 15.51
N SER A 110 7.91 -3.03 15.48
CA SER A 110 8.67 -4.22 15.88
C SER A 110 8.74 -5.21 14.73
N TYR A 111 9.92 -5.75 14.50
CA TYR A 111 10.17 -6.75 13.46
C TYR A 111 10.26 -8.14 14.06
N SER A 112 9.63 -9.13 13.39
CA SER A 112 9.71 -10.54 13.77
C SER A 112 10.68 -11.27 12.85
N THR A 113 11.12 -12.44 13.30
CA THR A 113 11.86 -13.43 12.48
C THR A 113 10.92 -14.32 11.66
N ASP A 114 9.61 -14.18 11.82
CA ASP A 114 8.63 -14.96 11.07
C ASP A 114 8.73 -14.65 9.58
N GLU A 115 8.63 -15.71 8.78
CA GLU A 115 8.66 -15.63 7.33
C GLU A 115 7.50 -16.42 6.72
N GLN A 116 6.96 -15.92 5.61
CA GLN A 116 6.02 -16.64 4.75
C GLN A 116 6.21 -16.26 3.29
N LYS A 117 5.71 -17.09 2.37
CA LYS A 117 5.72 -16.76 0.94
C LYS A 117 4.39 -16.18 0.50
N LEU A 118 4.43 -14.98 -0.12
CA LEU A 118 3.29 -14.34 -0.77
C LEU A 118 3.68 -13.95 -2.19
N LEU A 119 2.88 -14.30 -3.19
CA LEU A 119 3.14 -14.02 -4.61
C LEU A 119 4.53 -14.47 -5.09
N GLY A 120 5.09 -15.53 -4.48
CA GLY A 120 6.42 -16.04 -4.79
C GLY A 120 7.58 -15.36 -4.05
N TYR A 121 7.33 -14.27 -3.32
CA TYR A 121 8.33 -13.55 -2.53
C TYR A 121 8.39 -14.08 -1.09
N VAL A 122 9.58 -14.11 -0.51
CA VAL A 122 9.74 -14.30 0.93
C VAL A 122 9.39 -12.99 1.63
N CYS A 123 8.39 -13.06 2.50
CA CYS A 123 7.91 -11.92 3.27
C CYS A 123 8.28 -12.08 4.73
N LYS A 124 8.66 -10.96 5.35
CA LYS A 124 8.94 -10.82 6.77
C LYS A 124 7.78 -10.15 7.48
N LYS A 125 7.60 -10.47 8.75
CA LYS A 125 6.53 -9.89 9.57
C LYS A 125 7.02 -8.67 10.32
N ALA A 126 6.17 -7.63 10.36
CA ALA A 126 6.32 -6.50 11.26
C ALA A 126 4.98 -6.20 11.96
N ALA A 127 5.04 -5.70 13.19
CA ALA A 127 3.90 -5.21 13.92
C ALA A 127 4.08 -3.72 14.21
N ILE A 128 3.07 -2.92 13.92
CA ILE A 128 3.05 -1.47 14.12
C ILE A 128 1.99 -1.15 15.17
N LYS A 129 2.37 -0.38 16.18
CA LYS A 129 1.42 0.29 17.07
C LYS A 129 1.17 1.69 16.52
N LEU A 130 -0.08 2.06 16.36
CA LEU A 130 -0.49 3.37 15.89
C LEU A 130 -0.65 4.35 17.06
N LEU A 131 -0.62 5.65 16.77
CA LEU A 131 -0.78 6.70 17.79
C LEU A 131 -2.18 6.71 18.42
N ASP A 132 -3.20 6.25 17.68
CA ASP A 132 -4.60 6.11 18.18
C ASP A 132 -4.83 4.84 19.01
N GLY A 133 -3.80 4.00 19.19
CA GLY A 133 -3.87 2.73 19.90
C GLY A 133 -4.23 1.53 19.04
N GLY A 134 -4.51 1.72 17.76
CA GLY A 134 -4.70 0.63 16.79
C GLY A 134 -3.41 -0.16 16.57
N GLN A 135 -3.55 -1.35 15.99
CA GLN A 135 -2.42 -2.23 15.67
C GLN A 135 -2.52 -2.68 14.22
N LEU A 136 -1.35 -2.74 13.57
CA LEU A 136 -1.20 -3.33 12.24
C LEU A 136 -0.24 -4.50 12.33
N GLU A 137 -0.63 -5.63 11.78
CA GLU A 137 0.29 -6.73 11.45
C GLU A 137 0.56 -6.69 9.95
N ILE A 138 1.84 -6.68 9.57
CA ILE A 138 2.27 -6.44 8.20
C ILE A 138 3.16 -7.58 7.74
N TRP A 139 2.97 -8.01 6.49
CA TRP A 139 3.87 -8.88 5.76
C TRP A 139 4.43 -8.11 4.55
N TYR A 140 5.73 -7.93 4.53
CA TYR A 140 6.43 -7.19 3.47
C TYR A 140 7.59 -8.01 2.91
N THR A 141 7.87 -7.83 1.62
CA THR A 141 9.07 -8.39 1.00
C THR A 141 10.16 -7.34 0.90
N PRO A 142 11.38 -7.62 1.39
CA PRO A 142 12.53 -6.73 1.20
C PRO A 142 13.09 -6.78 -0.22
N ASP A 143 12.68 -7.76 -1.05
CA ASP A 143 13.19 -7.95 -2.42
C ASP A 143 12.70 -6.88 -3.40
N VAL A 144 11.60 -6.18 -3.05
CA VAL A 144 10.98 -5.14 -3.86
C VAL A 144 10.78 -3.88 -3.01
N VAL A 145 11.15 -2.73 -3.55
CA VAL A 145 10.86 -1.42 -2.94
C VAL A 145 10.24 -0.50 -3.97
N LEU A 146 9.29 0.33 -3.52
CA LEU A 146 8.72 1.39 -4.34
C LEU A 146 9.69 2.58 -4.40
N ASP A 147 9.81 3.20 -5.56
CA ASP A 147 10.55 4.47 -5.70
C ASP A 147 9.82 5.63 -5.00
N ASN A 148 8.49 5.58 -4.98
CA ASN A 148 7.64 6.55 -4.30
C ASN A 148 6.96 5.88 -3.09
N ASN A 149 7.34 6.27 -1.89
CA ASN A 149 6.77 5.77 -0.64
C ASN A 149 5.59 6.60 -0.14
N ASP A 150 5.27 7.72 -0.80
CA ASP A 150 4.12 8.58 -0.47
C ASP A 150 2.84 8.08 -1.15
N THR A 151 2.42 6.88 -0.78
CA THR A 151 1.21 6.23 -1.28
C THR A 151 0.34 5.76 -0.11
N GLU A 152 -0.96 5.61 -0.35
CA GLU A 152 -1.93 5.20 0.69
C GLU A 152 -1.64 3.85 1.36
N PHE A 153 -1.03 2.92 0.63
CA PHE A 153 -0.83 1.55 1.11
C PHE A 153 0.62 1.27 1.55
N GLN A 154 1.55 2.15 1.21
CA GLN A 154 2.94 1.99 1.61
C GLN A 154 3.18 2.70 2.93
N MET A 155 3.49 1.91 3.93
CA MET A 155 3.88 2.42 5.24
C MET A 155 5.36 2.78 5.18
N GLY A 156 5.68 4.07 5.06
CA GLY A 156 6.99 4.58 4.65
C GLY A 156 8.20 4.12 5.49
N GLU A 157 7.96 3.60 6.69
CA GLU A 157 9.01 3.07 7.57
C GLU A 157 9.27 1.56 7.38
N ILE A 158 8.46 0.86 6.55
CA ILE A 158 8.65 -0.56 6.27
C ILE A 158 9.68 -0.73 5.15
N PRO A 159 10.77 -1.49 5.36
CA PRO A 159 11.87 -1.61 4.41
C PRO A 159 11.56 -2.62 3.29
N GLY A 160 10.51 -2.38 2.52
CA GLY A 160 10.10 -3.25 1.41
C GLY A 160 8.65 -3.07 1.00
N LEU A 161 8.21 -3.85 0.01
CA LEU A 161 6.84 -3.81 -0.50
C LEU A 161 5.90 -4.60 0.41
N VAL A 162 4.86 -3.95 0.91
CA VAL A 162 3.81 -4.58 1.72
C VAL A 162 2.91 -5.43 0.81
N LEU A 163 2.80 -6.73 1.11
CA LEU A 163 1.98 -7.69 0.37
C LEU A 163 0.77 -8.20 1.17
N ALA A 164 0.77 -8.03 2.49
CA ALA A 164 -0.42 -8.24 3.30
C ALA A 164 -0.34 -7.36 4.55
N TYR A 165 -1.48 -6.89 5.00
CA TYR A 165 -1.59 -6.27 6.31
C TYR A 165 -2.97 -6.46 6.91
N GLU A 166 -3.01 -6.47 8.22
CA GLU A 166 -4.21 -6.61 9.01
C GLU A 166 -4.30 -5.45 10.00
N TYR A 167 -5.39 -4.68 9.89
CA TYR A 167 -5.72 -3.64 10.86
C TYR A 167 -6.63 -4.23 11.93
N ILE A 168 -6.22 -4.15 13.19
CA ILE A 168 -6.90 -4.77 14.32
C ILE A 168 -7.39 -3.67 15.25
N THR A 169 -8.69 -3.64 15.48
CA THR A 169 -9.35 -2.89 16.56
C THR A 169 -9.94 -3.88 17.57
N ASN A 170 -10.59 -3.40 18.63
CA ASN A 170 -11.09 -4.22 19.73
C ASN A 170 -11.88 -5.47 19.29
N ASP A 171 -12.71 -5.36 18.27
CA ASP A 171 -13.58 -6.44 17.82
C ASP A 171 -13.60 -6.63 16.29
N MET A 172 -12.92 -5.79 15.55
CA MET A 172 -12.87 -5.82 14.09
C MET A 172 -11.45 -6.05 13.57
N ARG A 173 -11.35 -6.80 12.48
CA ARG A 173 -10.15 -7.01 11.71
C ARG A 173 -10.43 -6.70 10.24
N VAL A 174 -9.61 -5.86 9.63
CA VAL A 174 -9.63 -5.60 8.19
C VAL A 174 -8.36 -6.15 7.60
N ILE A 175 -8.50 -7.16 6.76
CA ILE A 175 -7.39 -7.93 6.21
C ILE A 175 -7.22 -7.59 4.74
N TYR A 176 -6.05 -7.08 4.38
CA TYR A 176 -5.62 -6.84 3.01
C TYR A 176 -4.63 -7.93 2.62
N LEU A 177 -4.94 -8.66 1.55
CA LEU A 177 -4.06 -9.71 1.03
C LEU A 177 -3.81 -9.51 -0.46
N ALA A 178 -2.55 -9.28 -0.83
CA ALA A 178 -2.16 -9.12 -2.22
C ALA A 178 -2.46 -10.39 -3.03
N ARG A 179 -3.10 -10.20 -4.17
CA ARG A 179 -3.49 -11.25 -5.11
C ARG A 179 -2.67 -11.22 -6.38
N THR A 180 -2.26 -10.02 -6.80
CA THR A 180 -1.45 -9.84 -8.01
C THR A 180 -0.52 -8.66 -7.82
N LEU A 181 0.72 -8.82 -8.19
CA LEU A 181 1.72 -7.76 -8.37
C LEU A 181 2.11 -7.75 -9.84
N ASN A 182 1.88 -6.63 -10.53
CA ASN A 182 2.18 -6.47 -11.93
C ASN A 182 3.17 -5.31 -12.15
N PHE A 183 4.17 -5.56 -12.99
CA PHE A 183 5.24 -4.62 -13.36
C PHE A 183 5.03 -4.03 -14.76
N ASP A 184 3.88 -4.25 -15.37
CA ASP A 184 3.57 -3.68 -16.68
C ASP A 184 3.40 -2.16 -16.61
N PRO A 185 3.71 -1.45 -17.70
CA PRO A 185 3.51 -0.01 -17.80
C PRO A 185 2.06 0.40 -17.50
N VAL A 186 1.89 1.45 -16.70
CA VAL A 186 0.58 2.03 -16.38
C VAL A 186 0.35 3.28 -17.23
N PRO A 187 -0.74 3.37 -18.01
CA PRO A 187 -1.04 4.58 -18.78
C PRO A 187 -1.16 5.80 -17.86
N ILE A 188 -0.56 6.92 -18.26
CA ILE A 188 -0.57 8.16 -17.45
C ILE A 188 -2.00 8.67 -17.21
N GLN A 189 -2.92 8.43 -18.16
CA GLN A 189 -4.34 8.78 -18.07
C GLN A 189 -5.04 8.16 -16.85
N LYS A 190 -4.50 7.07 -16.30
CA LYS A 190 -5.00 6.48 -15.05
C LYS A 190 -4.92 7.45 -13.87
N PHE A 191 -4.02 8.42 -13.92
CA PHE A 191 -3.78 9.36 -12.83
C PHE A 191 -4.43 10.74 -13.04
N GLU A 192 -5.21 10.90 -14.11
CA GLU A 192 -5.93 12.13 -14.38
C GLU A 192 -7.12 12.32 -13.42
N ILE A 193 -7.24 13.52 -12.86
CA ILE A 193 -8.38 13.92 -12.04
C ILE A 193 -9.47 14.42 -12.99
N PRO A 194 -10.70 13.87 -12.96
CA PRO A 194 -11.78 14.32 -13.82
C PRO A 194 -12.17 15.76 -13.52
N ASN A 195 -12.38 16.56 -14.55
CA ASN A 195 -12.79 17.96 -14.45
C ASN A 195 -14.30 18.20 -14.56
N THR A 196 -15.07 17.13 -14.86
CA THR A 196 -16.54 17.17 -15.01
C THR A 196 -17.19 15.92 -14.45
N GLY A 197 -18.51 15.95 -14.26
CA GLY A 197 -19.30 14.80 -13.87
C GLY A 197 -19.34 14.51 -12.36
N TYR A 198 -18.67 15.31 -11.55
CA TYR A 198 -18.63 15.18 -10.10
C TYR A 198 -19.10 16.47 -9.41
N ARG A 199 -19.82 16.30 -8.31
CA ARG A 199 -20.05 17.39 -7.35
C ARG A 199 -18.80 17.57 -6.52
N VAL A 200 -18.23 18.76 -6.51
CA VAL A 200 -17.04 19.06 -5.70
C VAL A 200 -17.48 19.32 -4.25
N LEU A 201 -16.77 18.69 -3.31
CA LEU A 201 -16.93 18.85 -1.87
C LEU A 201 -15.56 19.17 -1.27
N SER A 202 -15.48 20.16 -0.38
CA SER A 202 -14.20 20.43 0.30
C SER A 202 -13.78 19.26 1.20
N TYR A 203 -12.47 19.12 1.42
CA TYR A 203 -11.96 18.08 2.32
C TYR A 203 -12.52 18.23 3.75
N ALA A 204 -12.61 19.49 4.23
CA ALA A 204 -13.15 19.78 5.55
C ALA A 204 -14.65 19.39 5.70
N ASP A 205 -15.45 19.61 4.65
CA ASP A 205 -16.87 19.23 4.67
C ASP A 205 -17.06 17.72 4.50
N SER A 206 -16.17 17.06 3.76
CA SER A 206 -16.21 15.60 3.62
C SER A 206 -16.02 14.87 4.94
N LYS A 207 -15.20 15.41 5.85
CA LYS A 207 -15.00 14.85 7.22
C LYS A 207 -16.24 14.94 8.10
N LYS A 208 -17.22 15.80 7.77
CA LYS A 208 -18.49 15.90 8.52
C LYS A 208 -19.56 14.96 7.97
N GLN A 209 -19.39 14.46 6.74
CA GLN A 209 -20.39 13.62 6.06
C GLN A 209 -20.05 12.13 6.12
N PHE A 210 -18.80 11.79 6.35
CA PHE A 210 -18.25 10.42 6.32
C PHE A 210 -17.33 10.19 7.52
#